data_015b2c740898affbe25039bd0ce4c63d
#
_entry.id   015b2c740898affbe25039bd0ce4c63d
#
_cell.length_a   1.000
_cell.length_b   1.000
_cell.length_c   1.000
_cell.angle_alpha   90.00
_cell.angle_beta   90.00
_cell.angle_gamma   90.00
#
_symmetry.space_group_name_H-M   'P 1'
#
loop_
_entity.id
_entity.type
_entity.pdbx_description
1 polymer ?
#
loop_
_entity_poly.entity_id
_entity_poly.type
_entity_poly.pdbx_seq_one_letter_code
_entity_poly.pdbx_strand_id
1 'polypeptide(L)'
;MTATSAGRLFAVDWGDKRVGLAISDELGMLASPVGIITRRAGKRPPIAELMRQAEELGAKGYIFGLPLDPGGDETDRTREVREVAAKLASRQPLPVRLVDERFTTSAALRSIREQGGSTRGRKGDVDAMAACVLLESVLRAASQGVELGEPVVAAGSSPQA
;
A
#
# COMPACT_ATOMS: atom_id res chain seq x y z
N MET A 1 -6.88 6.33 20.47
CA MET A 1 -7.34 5.75 19.19
C MET A 1 -6.21 5.76 18.19
N THR A 2 -5.85 4.61 17.69
CA THR A 2 -4.87 4.53 16.63
C THR A 2 -5.52 4.93 15.30
N ALA A 3 -4.73 5.49 14.39
CA ALA A 3 -5.22 5.89 13.06
C ALA A 3 -5.83 4.71 12.28
N THR A 4 -5.49 3.48 12.65
CA THR A 4 -5.97 2.26 12.00
C THR A 4 -7.33 1.78 12.53
N SER A 5 -7.85 2.38 13.59
CA SER A 5 -9.08 1.91 14.21
C SER A 5 -10.35 2.62 13.74
N ALA A 6 -10.23 3.60 12.87
CA ALA A 6 -11.35 4.47 12.50
C ALA A 6 -11.57 4.49 10.99
N GLY A 7 -12.30 3.50 10.50
CA GLY A 7 -12.76 3.54 9.11
C GLY A 7 -11.95 2.70 8.14
N ARG A 8 -12.27 2.83 6.88
CA ARG A 8 -11.67 2.02 5.81
C ARG A 8 -10.23 2.41 5.52
N LEU A 9 -9.36 1.42 5.42
CA LEU A 9 -7.98 1.60 4.99
C LEU A 9 -7.82 1.13 3.54
N PHE A 10 -7.11 1.93 2.77
CA PHE A 10 -6.82 1.67 1.36
C PHE A 10 -5.38 1.19 1.24
N ALA A 11 -5.20 -0.06 0.85
CA ALA A 11 -3.87 -0.66 0.74
C ALA A 11 -3.37 -0.58 -0.68
N VAL A 12 -2.11 -0.22 -0.83
CA VAL A 12 -1.44 -0.01 -2.11
C VAL A 12 -0.18 -0.85 -2.17
N ASP A 13 -0.12 -1.77 -3.12
CA ASP A 13 1.08 -2.53 -3.44
C ASP A 13 1.68 -1.95 -4.72
N TRP A 14 2.73 -1.14 -4.54
CA TRP A 14 3.32 -0.36 -5.62
C TRP A 14 4.32 -1.18 -6.43
N GLY A 15 3.95 -1.54 -7.66
CA GLY A 15 4.82 -2.28 -8.57
C GLY A 15 5.35 -1.41 -9.71
N ASP A 16 6.24 -1.97 -10.52
CA ASP A 16 6.81 -1.26 -11.67
C ASP A 16 5.80 -1.03 -12.79
N LYS A 17 4.98 -2.00 -13.05
CA LYS A 17 4.01 -1.98 -14.16
C LYS A 17 2.57 -1.81 -13.69
N ARG A 18 2.27 -2.28 -12.50
CA ARG A 18 0.92 -2.25 -11.94
C ARG A 18 0.95 -1.92 -10.47
N VAL A 19 -0.07 -1.23 -10.03
CA VAL A 19 -0.31 -0.93 -8.63
C VAL A 19 -1.51 -1.74 -8.18
N GLY A 20 -1.32 -2.65 -7.24
CA GLY A 20 -2.40 -3.46 -6.66
C GLY A 20 -3.11 -2.70 -5.55
N LEU A 21 -4.43 -2.84 -5.48
CA LEU A 21 -5.27 -2.08 -4.56
C LEU A 21 -6.22 -2.98 -3.79
N ALA A 22 -6.37 -2.69 -2.50
CA ALA A 22 -7.33 -3.36 -1.62
C ALA A 22 -7.94 -2.35 -0.65
N ILE A 23 -9.11 -2.69 -0.12
CA ILE A 23 -9.83 -1.82 0.81
C ILE A 23 -10.33 -2.65 1.99
N SER A 24 -10.33 -2.10 3.19
CA SER A 24 -10.98 -2.74 4.33
C SER A 24 -12.42 -2.26 4.47
N ASP A 25 -13.21 -3.00 5.25
CA ASP A 25 -14.53 -2.56 5.65
C ASP A 25 -14.41 -1.46 6.72
N GLU A 26 -15.53 -0.86 7.07
CA GLU A 26 -15.57 0.23 8.05
C GLU A 26 -15.12 -0.20 9.45
N LEU A 27 -15.33 -1.45 9.79
CA LEU A 27 -14.96 -1.99 11.10
C LEU A 27 -13.51 -2.47 11.16
N GLY A 28 -12.80 -2.49 10.03
CA GLY A 28 -11.42 -2.95 9.99
C GLY A 28 -11.27 -4.45 10.23
N MET A 29 -12.22 -5.25 9.81
CA MET A 29 -12.21 -6.70 10.02
C MET A 29 -11.85 -7.49 8.77
N LEU A 30 -12.26 -7.02 7.61
CA LEU A 30 -12.09 -7.72 6.34
C LEU A 30 -11.37 -6.85 5.32
N ALA A 31 -10.48 -7.47 4.56
CA ALA A 31 -9.83 -6.84 3.41
C ALA A 31 -10.38 -7.45 2.12
N SER A 32 -10.64 -6.60 1.14
CA SER A 32 -11.15 -7.02 -0.16
C SER A 32 -10.32 -6.42 -1.28
N PRO A 33 -10.02 -7.18 -2.35
CA PRO A 33 -9.31 -6.62 -3.49
C PRO A 33 -10.18 -5.60 -4.21
N VAL A 34 -9.57 -4.49 -4.64
CA VAL A 34 -10.24 -3.45 -5.42
C VAL A 34 -9.93 -3.62 -6.91
N GLY A 35 -8.66 -3.89 -7.23
CA GLY A 35 -8.21 -4.01 -8.60
C GLY A 35 -6.80 -3.50 -8.77
N ILE A 36 -6.50 -2.99 -9.94
CA ILE A 36 -5.16 -2.48 -10.26
C ILE A 36 -5.26 -1.14 -10.98
N ILE A 37 -4.14 -0.40 -10.91
CA ILE A 37 -3.88 0.73 -11.79
C ILE A 37 -2.67 0.34 -12.63
N THR A 38 -2.79 0.41 -13.95
CA THR A 38 -1.67 0.14 -14.85
C THR A 38 -0.78 1.38 -14.93
N ARG A 39 0.53 1.18 -14.75
CA ARG A 39 1.52 2.24 -14.89
C ARG A 39 2.08 2.24 -16.31
N ARG A 40 2.30 3.43 -16.85
CA ARG A 40 2.92 3.58 -18.17
C ARG A 40 4.36 4.06 -17.99
N ALA A 41 5.28 3.37 -18.66
CA ALA A 41 6.69 3.76 -18.64
C ALA A 41 6.87 5.22 -19.06
N GLY A 42 7.70 5.95 -18.33
CA GLY A 42 7.97 7.36 -18.61
C GLY A 42 6.86 8.34 -18.23
N LYS A 43 5.76 7.84 -17.65
CA LYS A 43 4.67 8.70 -17.20
C LYS A 43 4.76 8.93 -15.69
N ARG A 44 4.14 10.03 -15.25
CA ARG A 44 4.07 10.36 -13.82
C ARG A 44 3.36 9.26 -13.05
N PRO A 45 3.71 9.06 -11.77
CA PRO A 45 2.98 8.13 -10.91
C PRO A 45 1.49 8.49 -10.87
N PRO A 46 0.59 7.49 -10.85
CA PRO A 46 -0.85 7.72 -10.91
C PRO A 46 -1.46 8.13 -9.56
N ILE A 47 -0.93 9.19 -8.97
CA ILE A 47 -1.36 9.66 -7.63
C ILE A 47 -2.79 10.18 -7.67
N ALA A 48 -3.14 10.93 -8.71
CA ALA A 48 -4.50 11.48 -8.85
C ALA A 48 -5.54 10.36 -8.92
N GLU A 49 -5.24 9.27 -9.63
CA GLU A 49 -6.15 8.12 -9.73
C GLU A 49 -6.28 7.41 -8.39
N LEU A 50 -5.19 7.26 -7.64
CA LEU A 50 -5.24 6.73 -6.28
C LEU A 50 -6.18 7.56 -5.40
N MET A 51 -6.02 8.88 -5.41
CA MET A 51 -6.83 9.79 -4.62
C MET A 51 -8.30 9.69 -4.99
N ARG A 52 -8.58 9.61 -6.29
CA ARG A 52 -9.95 9.48 -6.79
C ARG A 52 -10.61 8.20 -6.27
N GLN A 53 -9.92 7.08 -6.38
CA GLN A 53 -10.46 5.79 -5.92
C GLN A 53 -10.62 5.76 -4.39
N ALA A 54 -9.65 6.28 -3.66
CA ALA A 54 -9.73 6.34 -2.21
C ALA A 54 -10.92 7.17 -1.74
N GLU A 55 -11.13 8.32 -2.36
CA GLU A 55 -12.26 9.18 -2.05
C GLU A 55 -13.59 8.50 -2.38
N GLU A 56 -13.69 7.89 -3.55
CA GLU A 56 -14.88 7.18 -4.00
C GLU A 56 -15.25 6.03 -3.07
N LEU A 57 -14.24 5.33 -2.54
CA LEU A 57 -14.44 4.21 -1.62
C LEU A 57 -14.57 4.63 -0.15
N GLY A 58 -14.45 5.90 0.15
CA GLY A 58 -14.56 6.41 1.51
C GLY A 58 -13.40 6.03 2.41
N ALA A 59 -12.19 5.94 1.86
CA ALA A 59 -11.00 5.59 2.62
C ALA A 59 -10.67 6.66 3.66
N LYS A 60 -10.21 6.23 4.83
CA LYS A 60 -9.80 7.11 5.93
C LYS A 60 -8.29 7.05 6.20
N GLY A 61 -7.57 6.26 5.45
CA GLY A 61 -6.13 6.16 5.54
C GLY A 61 -5.57 5.26 4.46
N TYR A 62 -4.26 5.34 4.27
CA TYR A 62 -3.53 4.54 3.28
C TYR A 62 -2.49 3.66 3.95
N ILE A 63 -2.31 2.47 3.40
CA ILE A 63 -1.24 1.54 3.76
C ILE A 63 -0.45 1.25 2.50
N PHE A 64 0.84 1.55 2.50
CA PHE A 64 1.75 1.20 1.41
C PHE A 64 2.69 0.09 1.86
N GLY A 65 2.88 -0.91 1.02
CA GLY A 65 3.95 -1.88 1.22
C GLY A 65 5.29 -1.25 0.88
N LEU A 66 6.27 -1.38 1.78
CA LEU A 66 7.61 -0.85 1.58
C LEU A 66 8.54 -1.97 1.11
N PRO A 67 8.99 -1.96 -0.16
CA PRO A 67 9.78 -3.05 -0.73
C PRO A 67 11.27 -2.89 -0.43
N LEU A 68 11.69 -3.33 0.75
CA LEU A 68 13.10 -3.40 1.10
C LEU A 68 13.74 -4.65 0.50
N ASP A 69 15.07 -4.64 0.31
CA ASP A 69 15.76 -5.84 -0.11
C ASP A 69 15.82 -6.87 1.04
N PRO A 70 16.23 -8.11 0.80
CA PRO A 70 16.26 -9.12 1.87
C PRO A 70 17.12 -8.73 3.08
N GLY A 71 18.14 -7.89 2.89
CA GLY A 71 18.99 -7.40 3.97
C GLY A 71 18.41 -6.21 4.74
N GLY A 72 17.28 -5.68 4.29
CA GLY A 72 16.64 -4.53 4.93
C GLY A 72 17.07 -3.19 4.37
N ASP A 73 17.86 -3.17 3.30
CA ASP A 73 18.33 -1.92 2.69
C ASP A 73 17.33 -1.37 1.69
N GLU A 74 17.36 -0.05 1.53
CA GLU A 74 16.49 0.62 0.57
C GLU A 74 17.03 0.49 -0.84
N THR A 75 16.11 0.30 -1.78
CA THR A 75 16.38 0.22 -3.21
C THR A 75 15.77 1.43 -3.91
N ASP A 76 15.95 1.54 -5.22
CA ASP A 76 15.30 2.60 -6.01
C ASP A 76 13.78 2.51 -5.89
N ARG A 77 13.22 1.30 -5.85
CA ARG A 77 11.78 1.10 -5.66
C ARG A 77 11.32 1.58 -4.28
N THR A 78 12.10 1.31 -3.24
CA THR A 78 11.79 1.79 -1.88
C THR A 78 11.70 3.31 -1.87
N ARG A 79 12.68 3.98 -2.48
CA ARG A 79 12.70 5.43 -2.55
C ARG A 79 11.51 5.99 -3.33
N GLU A 80 11.12 5.33 -4.43
CA GLU A 80 9.94 5.73 -5.21
C GLU A 80 8.67 5.64 -4.36
N VAL A 81 8.49 4.55 -3.62
CA VAL A 81 7.34 4.37 -2.74
C VAL A 81 7.29 5.48 -1.69
N ARG A 82 8.42 5.82 -1.08
CA ARG A 82 8.48 6.89 -0.08
C ARG A 82 8.10 8.25 -0.68
N GLU A 83 8.55 8.54 -1.89
CA GLU A 83 8.20 9.78 -2.59
C GLU A 83 6.71 9.86 -2.91
N VAL A 84 6.15 8.78 -3.42
CA VAL A 84 4.72 8.72 -3.75
C VAL A 84 3.88 8.89 -2.49
N ALA A 85 4.23 8.19 -1.42
CA ALA A 85 3.52 8.26 -0.15
C ALA A 85 3.58 9.67 0.45
N ALA A 86 4.74 10.33 0.37
CA ALA A 86 4.91 11.70 0.87
C ALA A 86 4.08 12.70 0.06
N LYS A 87 4.03 12.56 -1.26
CA LYS A 87 3.19 13.40 -2.12
C LYS A 87 1.71 13.21 -1.82
N LEU A 88 1.31 11.96 -1.64
CA LEU A 88 -0.07 11.65 -1.30
C LEU A 88 -0.46 12.28 0.04
N ALA A 89 0.40 12.13 1.06
CA ALA A 89 0.18 12.72 2.38
C ALA A 89 0.07 14.25 2.32
N SER A 90 0.78 14.90 1.39
CA SER A 90 0.73 16.35 1.24
C SER A 90 -0.51 16.85 0.49
N ARG A 91 -1.11 15.99 -0.34
CA ARG A 91 -2.26 16.38 -1.17
C ARG A 91 -3.61 16.02 -0.54
N GLN A 92 -3.62 15.09 0.39
CA GLN A 92 -4.85 14.58 0.98
C GLN A 92 -4.65 14.44 2.48
N PRO A 93 -5.55 14.99 3.32
CA PRO A 93 -5.37 14.97 4.79
C PRO A 93 -5.76 13.62 5.39
N LEU A 94 -5.21 12.53 4.86
CA LEU A 94 -5.41 11.18 5.36
C LEU A 94 -4.07 10.62 5.85
N PRO A 95 -4.08 9.88 6.96
CA PRO A 95 -2.85 9.24 7.41
C PRO A 95 -2.35 8.22 6.39
N VAL A 96 -1.03 8.17 6.23
CA VAL A 96 -0.35 7.22 5.34
C VAL A 96 0.70 6.49 6.16
N ARG A 97 0.72 5.17 6.06
CA ARG A 97 1.71 4.35 6.75
C ARG A 97 2.43 3.45 5.75
N LEU A 98 3.73 3.23 6.01
CA LEU A 98 4.57 2.31 5.23
C LEU A 98 4.79 1.04 6.05
N VAL A 99 4.52 -0.10 5.46
CA VAL A 99 4.67 -1.41 6.11
C VAL A 99 5.73 -2.22 5.38
N ASP A 100 6.74 -2.70 6.13
CA ASP A 100 7.79 -3.54 5.57
C ASP A 100 7.20 -4.86 5.05
N GLU A 101 7.24 -5.05 3.74
CA GLU A 101 6.66 -6.22 3.08
C GLU A 101 7.40 -7.52 3.38
N ARG A 102 8.67 -7.45 3.82
CA ARG A 102 9.45 -8.67 4.12
C ARG A 102 8.78 -9.55 5.17
N PHE A 103 7.98 -8.95 6.05
CA PHE A 103 7.30 -9.65 7.13
C PHE A 103 5.86 -10.02 6.79
N THR A 104 5.48 -9.96 5.51
CA THR A 104 4.14 -10.31 5.06
C THR A 104 4.22 -11.32 3.91
N THR A 105 3.14 -12.05 3.68
CA THR A 105 3.05 -12.97 2.54
C THR A 105 2.89 -12.24 1.20
N SER A 106 2.69 -10.92 1.23
CA SER A 106 2.69 -10.09 0.01
C SER A 106 3.99 -10.22 -0.77
N ALA A 107 5.12 -10.30 -0.08
CA ALA A 107 6.42 -10.47 -0.71
C ALA A 107 6.50 -11.78 -1.49
N ALA A 108 5.94 -12.86 -0.96
CA ALA A 108 5.90 -14.15 -1.64
C ALA A 108 5.05 -14.09 -2.91
N LEU A 109 3.91 -13.44 -2.86
CA LEU A 109 3.04 -13.25 -4.03
C LEU A 109 3.72 -12.41 -5.11
N ARG A 110 4.41 -11.36 -4.70
CA ARG A 110 5.19 -10.53 -5.63
C ARG A 110 6.30 -11.32 -6.30
N SER A 111 7.00 -12.18 -5.55
CA SER A 111 8.05 -13.04 -6.07
C SER A 111 7.52 -14.01 -7.13
N ILE A 112 6.36 -14.62 -6.89
CA ILE A 112 5.70 -15.50 -7.86
C ILE A 112 5.41 -14.73 -9.16
N ARG A 113 4.90 -13.53 -9.07
CA ARG A 113 4.63 -12.68 -10.22
C ARG A 113 5.89 -12.34 -11.01
N GLU A 114 6.96 -11.96 -10.30
CA GLU A 114 8.23 -11.56 -10.92
C GLU A 114 8.94 -12.73 -11.61
N GLN A 115 8.75 -13.93 -11.10
CA GLN A 115 9.34 -15.13 -11.69
C GLN A 115 8.55 -15.67 -12.87
N GLY A 116 7.48 -14.99 -13.27
CA GLY A 116 6.66 -15.44 -14.38
C GLY A 116 5.88 -16.71 -14.10
N GLY A 117 5.60 -16.99 -12.83
CA GLY A 117 4.80 -18.13 -12.44
C GLY A 117 3.45 -18.13 -13.13
N SER A 118 2.75 -19.27 -13.09
CA SER A 118 1.55 -19.55 -13.89
C SER A 118 0.34 -18.70 -13.52
N THR A 119 0.45 -17.39 -13.73
CA THR A 119 -0.63 -16.43 -13.52
C THR A 119 -1.24 -16.01 -14.86
N ARG A 120 -1.34 -16.92 -15.82
CA ARG A 120 -1.85 -16.66 -17.17
C ARG A 120 -3.11 -15.78 -17.12
N GLY A 121 -3.02 -14.54 -17.60
CA GLY A 121 -4.13 -13.60 -17.61
C GLY A 121 -4.57 -13.08 -16.26
N ARG A 122 -3.90 -13.46 -15.15
CA ARG A 122 -4.28 -13.10 -13.78
C ARG A 122 -3.26 -12.21 -13.06
N LYS A 123 -2.39 -11.55 -13.80
CA LYS A 123 -1.37 -10.69 -13.18
C LYS A 123 -1.99 -9.58 -12.33
N GLY A 124 -3.10 -9.01 -12.79
CA GLY A 124 -3.83 -8.01 -12.05
C GLY A 124 -4.45 -8.56 -10.76
N ASP A 125 -4.96 -9.79 -10.81
CA ASP A 125 -5.54 -10.45 -9.63
C ASP A 125 -4.47 -10.70 -8.57
N VAL A 126 -3.27 -11.11 -8.99
CA VAL A 126 -2.15 -11.33 -8.06
C VAL A 126 -1.73 -10.03 -7.40
N ASP A 127 -1.68 -8.92 -8.15
CA ASP A 127 -1.33 -7.61 -7.60
C ASP A 127 -2.36 -7.14 -6.56
N ALA A 128 -3.64 -7.28 -6.87
CA ALA A 128 -4.71 -6.93 -5.93
C ALA A 128 -4.70 -7.85 -4.71
N MET A 129 -4.40 -9.13 -4.92
CA MET A 129 -4.28 -10.09 -3.82
C MET A 129 -3.12 -9.75 -2.90
N ALA A 130 -1.98 -9.32 -3.45
CA ALA A 130 -0.83 -8.89 -2.64
C ALA A 130 -1.19 -7.69 -1.76
N ALA A 131 -1.91 -6.73 -2.31
CA ALA A 131 -2.41 -5.58 -1.54
C ALA A 131 -3.38 -6.04 -0.44
N CYS A 132 -4.25 -7.00 -0.75
CA CYS A 132 -5.21 -7.55 0.19
C CYS A 132 -4.51 -8.25 1.36
N VAL A 133 -3.49 -9.07 1.08
CA VAL A 133 -2.70 -9.77 2.10
C VAL A 133 -1.95 -8.79 2.99
N LEU A 134 -1.38 -7.74 2.40
CA LEU A 134 -0.74 -6.67 3.14
C LEU A 134 -1.72 -6.03 4.12
N LEU A 135 -2.91 -5.70 3.65
CA LEU A 135 -3.95 -5.10 4.46
C LEU A 135 -4.41 -6.04 5.58
N GLU A 136 -4.59 -7.31 5.30
CA GLU A 136 -4.95 -8.32 6.31
C GLU A 136 -3.92 -8.36 7.44
N SER A 137 -2.64 -8.25 7.11
CA SER A 137 -1.57 -8.22 8.11
C SER A 137 -1.72 -7.02 9.04
N VAL A 138 -2.03 -5.86 8.48
CA VAL A 138 -2.25 -4.63 9.25
C VAL A 138 -3.48 -4.77 10.15
N LEU A 139 -4.58 -5.28 9.62
CA LEU A 139 -5.82 -5.44 10.37
C LEU A 139 -5.67 -6.46 11.50
N ARG A 140 -4.95 -7.55 11.24
CA ARG A 140 -4.69 -8.58 12.27
C ARG A 140 -3.86 -7.99 13.41
N ALA A 141 -2.81 -7.25 13.08
CA ALA A 141 -1.99 -6.61 14.10
C ALA A 141 -2.80 -5.60 14.93
N ALA A 142 -3.64 -4.81 14.26
CA ALA A 142 -4.49 -3.83 14.92
C ALA A 142 -5.47 -4.49 15.90
N SER A 143 -5.99 -5.66 15.55
CA SER A 143 -6.88 -6.42 16.44
C SER A 143 -6.17 -6.88 17.71
N GLN A 144 -4.85 -6.95 17.69
CA GLN A 144 -4.01 -7.31 18.82
C GLN A 144 -3.39 -6.09 19.51
N GLY A 145 -3.84 -4.88 19.14
CA GLY A 145 -3.34 -3.65 19.70
C GLY A 145 -2.00 -3.18 19.12
N VAL A 146 -1.56 -3.75 18.00
CA VAL A 146 -0.30 -3.41 17.35
C VAL A 146 -0.56 -2.61 16.08
N GLU A 147 0.07 -1.44 15.97
CA GLU A 147 0.01 -0.63 14.76
C GLU A 147 1.27 -0.88 13.93
N LEU A 148 1.09 -1.62 12.82
CA LEU A 148 2.21 -1.96 11.93
C LEU A 148 2.67 -0.76 11.11
N GLY A 149 3.97 -0.71 10.85
CA GLY A 149 4.56 0.25 9.93
C GLY A 149 4.90 1.58 10.58
N GLU A 150 5.33 2.49 9.74
CA GLU A 150 5.73 3.83 10.16
C GLU A 150 4.86 4.89 9.49
N PRO A 151 4.48 5.96 10.20
CA PRO A 151 3.71 7.04 9.59
C PRO A 151 4.57 7.83 8.61
N VAL A 152 3.92 8.33 7.57
CA VAL A 152 4.58 9.17 6.55
C VAL A 152 4.32 10.63 6.88
N VAL A 153 5.39 11.42 6.85
CA VAL A 153 5.31 12.88 7.03
C VAL A 153 5.05 13.50 5.65
N ALA A 154 4.12 14.45 5.59
CA ALA A 154 3.80 15.14 4.36
C ALA A 154 5.04 15.84 3.77
N ALA A 155 5.17 15.82 2.43
CA ALA A 155 6.26 16.49 1.76
C ALA A 155 6.25 17.98 2.10
N GLY A 156 7.40 18.52 2.50
CA GLY A 156 7.53 19.91 2.87
C GLY A 156 7.22 20.22 4.33
N SER A 157 6.75 19.24 5.11
CA SER A 157 6.55 19.41 6.55
C SER A 157 7.83 19.06 7.28
N SER A 158 8.26 19.94 8.18
CA SER A 158 9.37 19.62 9.07
C SER A 158 8.86 18.75 10.19
N PRO A 159 9.58 17.68 10.55
CA PRO A 159 9.22 16.91 11.74
C PRO A 159 9.34 17.84 12.95
N GLN A 160 8.27 17.97 13.69
CA GLN A 160 8.31 18.71 14.93
C GLN A 160 9.00 17.83 15.97
N ALA A 161 10.01 18.41 16.54
CA ALA A 161 10.75 17.75 17.61
C ALA A 161 9.85 17.57 18.84
#